data_8c78351bee9234339bfa1095abe0813b
#
_entry.id   8c78351bee9234339bfa1095abe0813b
#
_cell.length_a   1.000
_cell.length_b   1.000
_cell.length_c   1.000
_cell.angle_alpha   90.00
_cell.angle_beta   90.00
_cell.angle_gamma   90.00
#
_symmetry.space_group_name_H-M   'P 1'
#
loop_
_entity.id
_entity.type
_entity.pdbx_description
1 polymer ?
#
loop_
_entity_poly.entity_id
_entity_poly.type
_entity_poly.pdbx_seq_one_letter_code
_entity_poly.pdbx_strand_id
1 'polypeptide(L)'
;GRTVAALRGDNELWLGLALMSGHLDDLPPAELAAVFEAISTEVNRPDLWSGFPPPPRAEEALHDLSGIRRELLRAQERHQVVVPAWWEPELMGLVEAWASGTAWNDLIANTSLDEGDVVRIMRRTVDLLAQVPYCEAISEQLRSHARQALKAINRFPVAEADDLQKTAAADSDGLNPATERAA
;
A
#
# COMPACT_ATOMS: atom_id res chain seq x y z
N GLY A 1 13.69 1.23 15.23
CA GLY A 1 14.98 1.08 14.70
C GLY A 1 15.12 0.97 13.19
N ARG A 2 15.73 -0.10 12.71
CA ARG A 2 16.11 -0.23 11.28
C ARG A 2 14.91 -0.34 10.32
N THR A 3 13.80 -0.95 10.73
CA THR A 3 12.59 -1.04 9.94
C THR A 3 12.03 0.35 9.60
N VAL A 4 11.94 1.22 10.60
CA VAL A 4 11.49 2.60 10.41
C VAL A 4 12.45 3.40 9.53
N ALA A 5 13.78 3.16 9.64
CA ALA A 5 14.76 3.85 8.83
C ALA A 5 14.70 3.52 7.33
N ALA A 6 14.06 2.41 6.95
CA ALA A 6 13.85 2.04 5.55
C ALA A 6 12.63 2.72 4.92
N LEU A 7 11.70 3.21 5.75
CA LEU A 7 10.51 3.92 5.31
C LEU A 7 10.81 5.42 5.17
N ARG A 8 10.17 6.05 4.20
CA ARG A 8 10.25 7.49 3.96
C ARG A 8 8.86 8.07 3.80
N GLY A 9 8.55 9.10 4.57
CA GLY A 9 7.26 9.77 4.55
C GLY A 9 6.94 10.39 5.91
N ASP A 10 5.81 11.07 6.01
CA ASP A 10 5.45 11.83 7.20
C ASP A 10 4.99 10.94 8.38
N ASN A 11 4.63 9.68 8.14
CA ASN A 11 4.10 8.74 9.14
C ASN A 11 4.95 7.47 9.30
N GLU A 12 6.27 7.57 9.09
CA GLU A 12 7.22 6.44 9.11
C GLU A 12 7.12 5.60 10.39
N LEU A 13 6.96 6.28 11.54
CA LEU A 13 6.88 5.59 12.83
C LEU A 13 5.62 4.73 12.91
N TRP A 14 4.47 5.26 12.48
CA TRP A 14 3.21 4.54 12.50
C TRP A 14 3.24 3.32 11.56
N LEU A 15 3.70 3.52 10.32
CA LEU A 15 3.88 2.45 9.34
C LEU A 15 4.85 1.37 9.85
N GLY A 16 5.97 1.78 10.44
CA GLY A 16 6.95 0.86 11.03
C GLY A 16 6.35 0.00 12.14
N LEU A 17 5.54 0.59 13.03
CA LEU A 17 4.85 -0.14 14.09
C LEU A 17 3.80 -1.12 13.52
N ALA A 18 3.04 -0.71 12.51
CA ALA A 18 2.08 -1.57 11.84
C ALA A 18 2.76 -2.77 11.17
N LEU A 19 3.85 -2.56 10.44
CA LEU A 19 4.63 -3.63 9.81
C LEU A 19 5.23 -4.61 10.82
N MET A 20 5.71 -4.12 11.97
CA MET A 20 6.34 -4.95 13.00
C MET A 20 5.32 -5.68 13.88
N SER A 21 4.04 -5.38 13.78
CA SER A 21 2.99 -5.97 14.60
C SER A 21 2.69 -7.42 14.27
N GLY A 22 2.96 -7.85 13.03
CA GLY A 22 2.57 -9.15 12.49
C GLY A 22 1.11 -9.24 12.01
N HIS A 23 0.26 -8.24 12.29
CA HIS A 23 -1.15 -8.26 11.88
C HIS A 23 -1.36 -8.17 10.36
N LEU A 24 -0.33 -7.79 9.61
CA LEU A 24 -0.39 -7.64 8.16
C LEU A 24 0.16 -8.84 7.39
N ASP A 25 0.79 -9.80 8.08
CA ASP A 25 1.58 -10.86 7.44
C ASP A 25 0.75 -11.79 6.55
N ASP A 26 -0.48 -12.10 6.98
CA ASP A 26 -1.38 -13.04 6.30
C ASP A 26 -2.38 -12.38 5.34
N LEU A 27 -2.31 -11.05 5.16
CA LEU A 27 -3.21 -10.36 4.24
C LEU A 27 -2.89 -10.70 2.79
N PRO A 28 -3.90 -11.04 1.97
CA PRO A 28 -3.72 -11.13 0.52
C PRO A 28 -3.20 -9.81 -0.06
N PRO A 29 -2.49 -9.82 -1.20
CA PRO A 29 -1.87 -8.62 -1.75
C PRO A 29 -2.82 -7.44 -1.97
N ALA A 30 -4.04 -7.66 -2.47
CA ALA A 30 -5.01 -6.61 -2.70
C ALA A 30 -5.52 -5.99 -1.38
N GLU A 31 -5.77 -6.83 -0.37
CA GLU A 31 -6.20 -6.38 0.95
C GLU A 31 -5.06 -5.71 1.73
N LEU A 32 -3.82 -6.17 1.55
CA LEU A 32 -2.64 -5.51 2.09
C LEU A 32 -2.51 -4.08 1.54
N ALA A 33 -2.71 -3.89 0.24
CA ALA A 33 -2.70 -2.58 -0.37
C ALA A 33 -3.78 -1.65 0.20
N ALA A 34 -4.98 -2.18 0.44
CA ALA A 34 -6.08 -1.45 1.06
C ALA A 34 -5.74 -0.96 2.47
N VAL A 35 -5.15 -1.83 3.32
CA VAL A 35 -4.72 -1.42 4.65
C VAL A 35 -3.59 -0.39 4.59
N PHE A 36 -2.64 -0.55 3.65
CA PHE A 36 -1.56 0.43 3.46
C PHE A 36 -2.10 1.83 3.10
N GLU A 37 -3.10 1.89 2.23
CA GLU A 37 -3.77 3.15 1.94
C GLU A 37 -4.37 3.75 3.20
N ALA A 38 -5.18 3.00 3.95
CA ALA A 38 -5.88 3.46 5.14
C ALA A 38 -4.96 4.02 6.24
N ILE A 39 -3.74 3.49 6.36
CA ILE A 39 -2.77 3.93 7.38
C ILE A 39 -1.75 4.94 6.86
N SER A 40 -1.74 5.25 5.58
CA SER A 40 -0.75 6.12 4.95
C SER A 40 -1.31 7.39 4.34
N THR A 41 -2.61 7.46 4.13
CA THR A 41 -3.26 8.57 3.43
C THR A 41 -4.11 9.39 4.41
N GLU A 42 -4.06 10.69 4.26
CA GLU A 42 -5.01 11.62 4.88
C GLU A 42 -5.96 12.10 3.79
N VAL A 43 -7.26 11.89 3.97
CA VAL A 43 -8.30 12.35 3.05
C VAL A 43 -9.19 13.34 3.78
N ASN A 44 -8.98 14.61 3.53
CA ASN A 44 -9.69 15.69 4.21
C ASN A 44 -10.94 16.11 3.41
N ARG A 45 -11.88 15.16 3.21
CA ARG A 45 -13.15 15.41 2.50
C ARG A 45 -14.32 14.87 3.32
N PRO A 46 -15.24 15.74 3.78
CA PRO A 46 -16.38 15.33 4.61
C PRO A 46 -17.46 14.54 3.83
N ASP A 47 -17.46 14.63 2.52
CA ASP A 47 -18.41 13.98 1.60
C ASP A 47 -17.77 12.83 0.81
N LEU A 48 -16.69 12.23 1.35
CA LEU A 48 -16.02 11.10 0.75
C LEU A 48 -16.96 9.89 0.70
N TRP A 49 -17.08 9.33 -0.51
CA TRP A 49 -17.88 8.14 -0.75
C TRP A 49 -17.17 7.20 -1.73
N SER A 50 -17.31 5.90 -1.48
CA SER A 50 -16.90 4.83 -2.37
C SER A 50 -18.00 3.76 -2.43
N GLY A 51 -18.35 3.29 -3.63
CA GLY A 51 -19.27 2.20 -3.84
C GLY A 51 -18.70 0.81 -3.60
N PHE A 52 -17.42 0.73 -3.26
CA PHE A 52 -16.74 -0.53 -2.97
C PHE A 52 -16.67 -0.73 -1.45
N PRO A 53 -17.27 -1.81 -0.92
CA PRO A 53 -17.19 -2.09 0.51
C PRO A 53 -15.76 -2.45 0.91
N PRO A 54 -15.35 -2.08 2.14
CA PRO A 54 -14.04 -2.48 2.64
C PRO A 54 -13.96 -4.00 2.77
N PRO A 55 -12.82 -4.62 2.42
CA PRO A 55 -12.67 -6.07 2.51
C PRO A 55 -12.58 -6.52 3.98
N PRO A 56 -13.32 -7.58 4.38
CA PRO A 56 -13.45 -7.95 5.80
C PRO A 56 -12.14 -8.25 6.52
N ARG A 57 -11.18 -8.90 5.86
CA ARG A 57 -9.87 -9.20 6.47
C ARG A 57 -9.01 -7.95 6.64
N ALA A 58 -9.13 -6.98 5.71
CA ALA A 58 -8.46 -5.70 5.83
C ALA A 58 -9.06 -4.87 6.98
N GLU A 59 -10.39 -4.90 7.16
CA GLU A 59 -11.05 -4.26 8.31
C GLU A 59 -10.59 -4.90 9.63
N GLU A 60 -10.51 -6.23 9.71
CA GLU A 60 -10.04 -6.96 10.89
C GLU A 60 -8.60 -6.57 11.22
N ALA A 61 -7.69 -6.62 10.24
CA ALA A 61 -6.30 -6.23 10.43
C ALA A 61 -6.17 -4.77 10.87
N LEU A 62 -6.95 -3.86 10.27
CA LEU A 62 -6.98 -2.47 10.68
C LEU A 62 -7.50 -2.34 12.13
N HIS A 63 -8.55 -3.07 12.50
CA HIS A 63 -9.06 -3.10 13.87
C HIS A 63 -7.97 -3.54 14.86
N ASP A 64 -7.21 -4.59 14.55
CA ASP A 64 -6.12 -5.10 15.40
C ASP A 64 -4.99 -4.07 15.58
N LEU A 65 -4.73 -3.26 14.57
CA LEU A 65 -3.78 -2.14 14.66
C LEU A 65 -4.27 -0.99 15.55
N SER A 66 -5.57 -0.91 15.88
CA SER A 66 -6.15 0.19 16.66
C SER A 66 -5.54 0.35 18.04
N GLY A 67 -5.17 -0.76 18.69
CA GLY A 67 -4.49 -0.78 19.98
C GLY A 67 -3.12 -0.09 19.90
N ILE A 68 -2.33 -0.47 18.91
CA ILE A 68 -0.98 0.05 18.68
C ILE A 68 -1.04 1.55 18.36
N ARG A 69 -1.98 1.95 17.50
CA ARG A 69 -2.20 3.37 17.19
C ARG A 69 -2.53 4.18 18.44
N ARG A 70 -3.41 3.68 19.28
CA ARG A 70 -3.82 4.34 20.54
C ARG A 70 -2.65 4.51 21.50
N GLU A 71 -1.78 3.51 21.61
CA GLU A 71 -0.57 3.61 22.42
C GLU A 71 0.43 4.62 21.85
N LEU A 72 0.59 4.66 20.52
CA LEU A 72 1.40 5.67 19.85
C LEU A 72 0.90 7.08 20.15
N LEU A 73 -0.40 7.33 20.00
CA LEU A 73 -1.00 8.65 20.27
C LEU A 73 -0.82 9.07 21.73
N ARG A 74 -1.00 8.15 22.69
CA ARG A 74 -0.75 8.41 24.11
C ARG A 74 0.73 8.72 24.41
N ALA A 75 1.65 8.04 23.71
CA ALA A 75 3.07 8.33 23.85
C ALA A 75 3.42 9.72 23.29
N GLN A 76 2.86 10.09 22.15
CA GLN A 76 3.01 11.41 21.57
C GLN A 76 2.53 12.51 22.51
N GLU A 77 1.34 12.35 23.09
CA GLU A 77 0.78 13.28 24.06
C GLU A 77 1.69 13.46 25.28
N ARG A 78 2.18 12.35 25.87
CA ARG A 78 3.08 12.40 27.03
C ARG A 78 4.41 13.11 26.75
N HIS A 79 4.90 12.99 25.52
CA HIS A 79 6.19 13.57 25.11
C HIS A 79 6.06 14.89 24.35
N GLN A 80 4.83 15.39 24.17
CA GLN A 80 4.53 16.63 23.43
C GLN A 80 5.10 16.62 22.01
N VAL A 81 5.06 15.44 21.35
CA VAL A 81 5.50 15.24 19.98
C VAL A 81 4.26 14.96 19.14
N VAL A 82 4.21 15.54 17.94
CA VAL A 82 3.13 15.29 16.97
C VAL A 82 3.74 14.69 15.72
N VAL A 83 3.39 13.43 15.46
CA VAL A 83 3.68 12.76 14.19
C VAL A 83 2.38 12.17 13.63
N PRO A 84 2.18 12.17 12.32
CA PRO A 84 0.98 11.62 11.73
C PRO A 84 0.79 10.13 12.08
N ALA A 85 -0.45 9.78 12.40
CA ALA A 85 -0.88 8.38 12.57
C ALA A 85 -2.26 8.25 11.92
N TRP A 86 -2.26 8.35 10.56
CA TRP A 86 -3.47 8.37 9.75
C TRP A 86 -4.29 7.10 9.89
N TRP A 87 -5.59 7.25 9.67
CA TRP A 87 -6.58 6.19 9.82
C TRP A 87 -7.82 6.51 8.99
N GLU A 88 -7.80 6.11 7.72
CA GLU A 88 -8.81 6.48 6.73
C GLU A 88 -9.34 5.21 6.04
N PRO A 89 -10.28 4.48 6.68
CA PRO A 89 -10.75 3.19 6.16
C PRO A 89 -11.68 3.31 4.94
N GLU A 90 -12.18 4.50 4.64
CA GLU A 90 -13.24 4.73 3.66
C GLU A 90 -12.86 4.37 2.24
N LEU A 91 -11.57 4.38 1.92
CA LEU A 91 -11.06 4.08 0.58
C LEU A 91 -10.47 2.67 0.42
N MET A 92 -10.47 1.87 1.50
CA MET A 92 -9.92 0.50 1.44
C MET A 92 -10.55 -0.33 0.33
N GLY A 93 -11.90 -0.28 0.19
CA GLY A 93 -12.60 -1.01 -0.85
C GLY A 93 -12.24 -0.54 -2.27
N LEU A 94 -12.01 0.76 -2.46
CA LEU A 94 -11.57 1.32 -3.74
C LEU A 94 -10.20 0.79 -4.15
N VAL A 95 -9.25 0.78 -3.22
CA VAL A 95 -7.89 0.30 -3.47
C VAL A 95 -7.87 -1.21 -3.70
N GLU A 96 -8.61 -1.97 -2.91
CA GLU A 96 -8.73 -3.42 -3.08
C GLU A 96 -9.36 -3.75 -4.44
N ALA A 97 -10.46 -3.10 -4.83
CA ALA A 97 -11.11 -3.30 -6.12
C ALA A 97 -10.14 -3.02 -7.29
N TRP A 98 -9.36 -1.94 -7.20
CA TRP A 98 -8.32 -1.64 -8.19
C TRP A 98 -7.26 -2.74 -8.23
N ALA A 99 -6.69 -3.12 -7.09
CA ALA A 99 -5.68 -4.17 -7.00
C ALA A 99 -6.18 -5.53 -7.48
N SER A 100 -7.48 -5.81 -7.32
CA SER A 100 -8.15 -7.03 -7.79
C SER A 100 -8.53 -7.00 -9.27
N GLY A 101 -8.30 -5.90 -9.99
CA GLY A 101 -8.42 -5.85 -11.44
C GLY A 101 -9.65 -5.12 -11.98
N THR A 102 -10.41 -4.41 -11.15
CA THR A 102 -11.53 -3.56 -11.61
C THR A 102 -11.06 -2.59 -12.69
N ALA A 103 -11.86 -2.40 -13.73
CA ALA A 103 -11.56 -1.47 -14.80
C ALA A 103 -11.57 -0.02 -14.30
N TRP A 104 -10.69 0.83 -14.86
CA TRP A 104 -10.54 2.21 -14.40
C TRP A 104 -11.83 3.03 -14.45
N ASN A 105 -12.57 2.92 -15.57
CA ASN A 105 -13.82 3.66 -15.73
C ASN A 105 -14.87 3.24 -14.69
N ASP A 106 -14.94 1.95 -14.35
CA ASP A 106 -15.87 1.45 -13.35
C ASP A 106 -15.45 1.89 -11.95
N LEU A 107 -14.14 1.96 -11.71
CA LEU A 107 -13.59 2.44 -10.44
C LEU A 107 -13.98 3.91 -10.21
N ILE A 108 -13.72 4.78 -11.20
CA ILE A 108 -14.00 6.22 -11.11
C ILE A 108 -15.50 6.51 -11.06
N ALA A 109 -16.34 5.75 -11.77
CA ALA A 109 -17.78 5.92 -11.72
C ALA A 109 -18.41 5.62 -10.35
N ASN A 110 -17.68 4.93 -9.46
CA ASN A 110 -18.15 4.47 -8.15
C ASN A 110 -17.42 5.13 -6.98
N THR A 111 -16.97 6.37 -7.13
CA THR A 111 -16.38 7.17 -6.04
C THR A 111 -16.72 8.64 -6.20
N SER A 112 -16.72 9.39 -5.09
CA SER A 112 -16.83 10.86 -5.09
C SER A 112 -15.51 11.57 -5.42
N LEU A 113 -14.41 10.82 -5.55
CA LEU A 113 -13.10 11.36 -5.89
C LEU A 113 -13.00 11.59 -7.41
N ASP A 114 -12.29 12.63 -7.80
CA ASP A 114 -11.88 12.80 -9.19
C ASP A 114 -10.69 11.87 -9.56
N GLU A 115 -10.46 11.69 -10.85
CA GLU A 115 -9.39 10.82 -11.34
C GLU A 115 -8.01 11.19 -10.81
N GLY A 116 -7.72 12.49 -10.70
CA GLY A 116 -6.43 12.99 -10.21
C GLY A 116 -6.20 12.62 -8.75
N ASP A 117 -7.23 12.73 -7.92
CA ASP A 117 -7.17 12.33 -6.51
C ASP A 117 -6.97 10.82 -6.37
N VAL A 118 -7.70 10.02 -7.14
CA VAL A 118 -7.54 8.55 -7.13
C VAL A 118 -6.12 8.16 -7.55
N VAL A 119 -5.60 8.72 -8.64
CA VAL A 119 -4.21 8.47 -9.09
C VAL A 119 -3.21 8.86 -8.01
N ARG A 120 -3.38 10.01 -7.35
CA ARG A 120 -2.48 10.49 -6.30
C ARG A 120 -2.47 9.54 -5.09
N ILE A 121 -3.63 9.08 -4.65
CA ILE A 121 -3.76 8.13 -3.53
C ILE A 121 -3.10 6.80 -3.89
N MET A 122 -3.38 6.25 -5.07
CA MET A 122 -2.79 5.00 -5.53
C MET A 122 -1.26 5.11 -5.66
N ARG A 123 -0.72 6.20 -6.19
CA ARG A 123 0.73 6.42 -6.29
C ARG A 123 1.40 6.48 -4.93
N ARG A 124 0.78 7.16 -3.96
CA ARG A 124 1.29 7.16 -2.59
C ARG A 124 1.36 5.76 -2.00
N THR A 125 0.31 4.95 -2.21
CA THR A 125 0.30 3.55 -1.77
C THR A 125 1.38 2.72 -2.48
N VAL A 126 1.59 2.93 -3.79
CA VAL A 126 2.67 2.32 -4.58
C VAL A 126 4.05 2.68 -3.99
N ASP A 127 4.31 3.95 -3.72
CA ASP A 127 5.58 4.43 -3.17
C ASP A 127 5.91 3.79 -1.82
N LEU A 128 4.91 3.59 -0.98
CA LEU A 128 5.07 2.94 0.31
C LEU A 128 5.27 1.43 0.18
N LEU A 129 4.46 0.75 -0.62
CA LEU A 129 4.61 -0.68 -0.88
C LEU A 129 5.99 -1.00 -1.47
N ALA A 130 6.55 -0.12 -2.30
CA ALA A 130 7.89 -0.27 -2.86
C ALA A 130 9.01 -0.25 -1.80
N GLN A 131 8.77 0.35 -0.64
CA GLN A 131 9.74 0.45 0.45
C GLN A 131 9.70 -0.78 1.37
N VAL A 132 8.56 -1.46 1.48
CA VAL A 132 8.36 -2.61 2.39
C VAL A 132 9.40 -3.71 2.20
N PRO A 133 9.77 -4.14 0.97
CA PRO A 133 10.77 -5.20 0.78
C PRO A 133 12.15 -4.91 1.39
N TYR A 134 12.46 -3.65 1.66
CA TYR A 134 13.73 -3.22 2.26
C TYR A 134 13.68 -3.10 3.79
N CYS A 135 12.52 -3.33 4.41
CA CYS A 135 12.39 -3.36 5.86
C CYS A 135 12.99 -4.64 6.42
N GLU A 136 13.83 -4.53 7.48
CA GLU A 136 14.57 -5.68 8.00
C GLU A 136 13.74 -6.60 8.90
N ALA A 137 12.79 -6.10 9.66
CA ALA A 137 12.08 -6.86 10.71
C ALA A 137 10.67 -7.28 10.29
N ILE A 138 10.50 -7.74 9.05
CA ILE A 138 9.22 -8.24 8.52
C ILE A 138 9.37 -9.67 8.04
N SER A 139 8.25 -10.41 7.98
CA SER A 139 8.21 -11.77 7.45
C SER A 139 8.49 -11.80 5.95
N GLU A 140 8.99 -12.93 5.44
CA GLU A 140 9.18 -13.11 3.98
C GLU A 140 7.83 -13.18 3.26
N GLN A 141 6.78 -13.64 3.92
CA GLN A 141 5.42 -13.65 3.39
C GLN A 141 4.91 -12.21 3.17
N LEU A 142 5.02 -11.33 4.17
CA LEU A 142 4.67 -9.92 4.03
C LEU A 142 5.46 -9.25 2.91
N ARG A 143 6.75 -9.54 2.81
CA ARG A 143 7.63 -9.04 1.75
C ARG A 143 7.16 -9.48 0.35
N SER A 144 6.77 -10.75 0.22
CA SER A 144 6.23 -11.30 -1.03
C SER A 144 4.89 -10.66 -1.39
N HIS A 145 3.98 -10.56 -0.43
CA HIS A 145 2.66 -9.96 -0.63
C HIS A 145 2.78 -8.47 -0.99
N ALA A 146 3.70 -7.73 -0.38
CA ALA A 146 3.95 -6.32 -0.72
C ALA A 146 4.44 -6.15 -2.18
N ARG A 147 5.33 -7.03 -2.67
CA ARG A 147 5.74 -7.01 -4.08
C ARG A 147 4.57 -7.30 -5.04
N GLN A 148 3.71 -8.26 -4.68
CA GLN A 148 2.52 -8.60 -5.47
C GLN A 148 1.51 -7.46 -5.46
N ALA A 149 1.25 -6.85 -4.30
CA ALA A 149 0.38 -5.69 -4.15
C ALA A 149 0.87 -4.50 -4.99
N LEU A 150 2.17 -4.21 -4.91
CA LEU A 150 2.82 -3.18 -5.73
C LEU A 150 2.55 -3.41 -7.22
N LYS A 151 2.78 -4.63 -7.73
CA LYS A 151 2.54 -4.98 -9.13
C LYS A 151 1.07 -4.83 -9.51
N ALA A 152 0.15 -5.21 -8.63
CA ALA A 152 -1.28 -5.15 -8.88
C ALA A 152 -1.81 -3.73 -8.99
N ILE A 153 -1.31 -2.79 -8.16
CA ILE A 153 -1.74 -1.39 -8.18
C ILE A 153 -1.03 -0.59 -9.27
N ASN A 154 0.26 -0.84 -9.49
CA ASN A 154 1.12 -0.04 -10.38
C ASN A 154 0.89 -0.39 -11.85
N ARG A 155 -0.31 -0.14 -12.35
CA ARG A 155 -0.73 -0.28 -13.74
C ARG A 155 -1.33 1.03 -14.26
N PHE A 156 -1.39 1.21 -15.58
CA PHE A 156 -1.98 2.42 -16.16
C PHE A 156 -3.44 2.60 -15.71
N PRO A 157 -3.89 3.81 -15.30
CA PRO A 157 -3.18 5.10 -15.39
C PRO A 157 -2.38 5.49 -14.12
N VAL A 158 -2.31 4.64 -13.11
CA VAL A 158 -1.54 4.91 -11.87
C VAL A 158 -0.04 4.94 -12.17
N ALA A 159 0.46 3.95 -12.91
CA ALA A 159 1.84 3.94 -13.39
C ALA A 159 2.05 4.99 -14.49
N GLU A 160 3.20 5.65 -14.47
CA GLU A 160 3.61 6.52 -15.58
C GLU A 160 4.05 5.68 -16.78
N ALA A 161 3.89 6.23 -17.99
CA ALA A 161 4.23 5.52 -19.23
C ALA A 161 5.72 5.10 -19.25
N ASP A 162 6.60 5.92 -18.68
CA ASP A 162 8.04 5.65 -18.58
C ASP A 162 8.38 4.50 -17.64
N ASP A 163 7.61 4.32 -16.57
CA ASP A 163 7.81 3.23 -15.60
C ASP A 163 7.36 1.88 -16.17
N LEU A 164 6.31 1.88 -16.98
CA LEU A 164 5.86 0.67 -17.70
C LEU A 164 6.89 0.19 -18.70
N GLN A 165 7.59 1.10 -19.39
CA GLN A 165 8.65 0.75 -20.32
C GLN A 165 9.89 0.16 -19.62
N LYS A 166 10.26 0.69 -18.45
CA LYS A 166 11.37 0.16 -17.64
C LYS A 166 11.08 -1.25 -17.12
N THR A 167 9.84 -1.51 -16.68
CA THR A 167 9.44 -2.82 -16.19
C THR A 167 9.43 -3.86 -17.32
N ALA A 168 8.91 -3.51 -18.50
CA ALA A 168 8.91 -4.37 -19.67
C ALA A 168 10.34 -4.69 -20.18
N ALA A 169 11.26 -3.74 -20.09
CA ALA A 169 12.67 -3.95 -20.44
C ALA A 169 13.41 -4.87 -19.47
N ALA A 170 13.11 -4.77 -18.17
CA ALA A 170 13.70 -5.64 -17.15
C ALA A 170 13.21 -7.08 -17.26
N ASP A 171 11.94 -7.31 -17.58
CA ASP A 171 11.38 -8.65 -17.81
C ASP A 171 11.93 -9.30 -19.10
N SER A 172 12.30 -8.51 -20.11
CA SER A 172 12.87 -9.02 -21.37
C SER A 172 14.35 -9.39 -21.27
N ASP A 173 15.10 -8.76 -20.39
CA ASP A 173 16.54 -9.05 -20.19
C ASP A 173 16.78 -10.33 -19.34
N GLY A 174 15.76 -10.79 -18.63
CA GLY A 174 15.78 -12.05 -17.88
C GLY A 174 15.56 -13.32 -18.73
N LEU A 175 15.22 -13.19 -20.01
CA LEU A 175 14.95 -14.31 -20.94
C LEU A 175 16.03 -14.41 -22.02
N ASN A 176 17.30 -14.50 -21.63
CA ASN A 176 18.34 -14.90 -22.55
C ASN A 176 18.61 -16.41 -22.41
N PRO A 177 18.14 -17.25 -23.33
CA PRO A 177 18.53 -18.65 -23.34
C PRO A 177 19.96 -18.74 -23.84
N ALA A 178 20.90 -18.82 -22.91
CA ALA A 178 22.23 -19.34 -23.25
C ALA A 178 22.07 -20.79 -23.64
N THR A 179 22.01 -21.06 -24.94
CA THR A 179 22.20 -22.40 -25.37
C THR A 179 22.65 -22.60 -26.76
N GLU A 180 23.41 -23.64 -26.81
CA GLU A 180 23.86 -24.40 -27.95
C GLU A 180 25.08 -23.89 -28.71
N ARG A 181 26.22 -24.35 -28.26
CA ARG A 181 27.20 -24.95 -29.19
C ARG A 181 27.85 -26.14 -28.52
N ALA A 182 27.26 -27.31 -28.78
CA ALA A 182 27.99 -28.55 -28.82
C ALA A 182 28.48 -28.75 -30.24
N ALA A 183 29.74 -29.01 -30.39
CA ALA A 183 30.35 -29.76 -31.49
C ALA A 183 31.63 -30.38 -30.97
#